data_c24e8aaa3b0af53bf38816437098a14d
#
_entry.id   c24e8aaa3b0af53bf38816437098a14d
#
_cell.length_a   1.000
_cell.length_b   1.000
_cell.length_c   1.000
_cell.angle_alpha   90.00
_cell.angle_beta   90.00
_cell.angle_gamma   90.00
#
_symmetry.space_group_name_H-M   'P 1'
#
loop_
_entity.id
_entity.type
_entity.pdbx_description
1 polymer ?
#
loop_
_entity_poly.entity_id
_entity_poly.type
_entity_poly.pdbx_seq_one_letter_code
_entity_poly.pdbx_strand_id
1 'polypeptide(L)'
;MREINLPMTQTYSITFTPQMFDSSKAVDMGNGRLVIPLGNIVDPQIGAVVETARRNGGKILYATTSIEQTLENILLNYFMGQFVEHEDRRVMFEHEVLQSSALSYRAKKELVTKIINNEALLEGKKKSAVQGNLRTIMEWRNAFAHGKIQHDTKKGCFIRYYSGETKTITLNDSYWDEVEKTFQECVELLKESERQLEKKQQIK
;
A
#
# COMPACT_ATOMS: atom_id res chain seq x y z
N MET A 1 6.05 -9.45 -17.12
CA MET A 1 5.44 -8.91 -15.87
C MET A 1 4.22 -8.10 -16.24
N ARG A 2 3.09 -8.39 -15.64
CA ARG A 2 1.81 -7.68 -15.83
C ARG A 2 1.61 -6.56 -14.82
N GLU A 3 0.72 -5.62 -15.12
CA GLU A 3 0.23 -4.66 -14.13
C GLU A 3 -0.81 -5.31 -13.21
N ILE A 4 -0.80 -4.93 -11.94
CA ILE A 4 -1.77 -5.37 -10.94
C ILE A 4 -2.97 -4.43 -10.87
N ASN A 5 -4.10 -4.97 -10.42
CA ASN A 5 -5.32 -4.22 -10.19
C ASN A 5 -5.70 -4.32 -8.72
N LEU A 6 -5.55 -3.22 -7.98
CA LEU A 6 -5.82 -3.19 -6.55
C LEU A 6 -7.11 -2.43 -6.26
N PRO A 7 -7.89 -2.85 -5.25
CA PRO A 7 -9.06 -2.11 -4.82
C PRO A 7 -8.61 -0.79 -4.18
N MET A 8 -9.04 0.33 -4.80
CA MET A 8 -8.74 1.69 -4.36
C MET A 8 -10.04 2.47 -4.26
N THR A 9 -10.17 3.27 -3.21
CA THR A 9 -11.39 4.05 -2.95
C THR A 9 -11.48 5.34 -3.74
N GLN A 10 -10.36 5.85 -4.27
CA GLN A 10 -10.31 7.08 -5.06
C GLN A 10 -9.45 6.90 -6.31
N THR A 11 -9.98 7.34 -7.46
CA THR A 11 -9.25 7.34 -8.72
C THR A 11 -8.66 8.73 -8.94
N TYR A 12 -7.42 8.94 -8.52
CA TYR A 12 -6.65 10.11 -8.95
C TYR A 12 -5.77 9.70 -10.12
N SER A 13 -5.98 10.34 -11.27
CA SER A 13 -5.06 10.21 -12.41
C SER A 13 -3.82 11.05 -12.13
N ILE A 14 -2.79 10.46 -11.52
CA ILE A 14 -1.47 11.09 -11.49
C ILE A 14 -0.77 10.65 -12.78
N THR A 15 -0.72 11.56 -13.75
CA THR A 15 0.07 11.33 -14.96
C THR A 15 1.54 11.57 -14.61
N PHE A 16 2.27 10.51 -14.24
CA PHE A 16 3.72 10.59 -14.27
C PHE A 16 4.14 10.56 -15.73
N THR A 17 4.64 11.68 -16.23
CA THR A 17 5.38 11.67 -17.47
C THR A 17 6.76 11.11 -17.16
N PRO A 18 7.12 9.89 -17.60
CA PRO A 18 8.51 9.45 -17.48
C PRO A 18 9.33 10.44 -18.28
N GLN A 19 10.24 11.16 -17.65
CA GLN A 19 11.32 11.78 -18.40
C GLN A 19 12.15 10.62 -18.95
N MET A 20 11.82 10.18 -20.15
CA MET A 20 12.70 9.34 -20.95
C MET A 20 13.95 10.17 -21.19
N PHE A 21 15.04 9.79 -20.57
CA PHE A 21 16.35 10.33 -20.92
C PHE A 21 16.63 9.86 -22.36
N ASP A 22 16.39 10.78 -23.28
CA ASP A 22 16.68 10.60 -24.69
C ASP A 22 18.20 10.55 -24.85
N SER A 23 18.72 9.43 -25.35
CA SER A 23 20.15 9.27 -25.64
C SER A 23 20.69 10.26 -26.66
N SER A 24 19.80 10.95 -27.42
CA SER A 24 20.16 12.05 -28.30
C SER A 24 20.58 13.33 -27.54
N LYS A 25 20.38 13.36 -26.23
CA LYS A 25 20.77 14.47 -25.33
C LYS A 25 22.10 14.22 -24.62
N ALA A 26 23.05 13.53 -25.29
CA ALA A 26 24.42 13.51 -24.80
C ALA A 26 24.94 14.97 -24.75
N VAL A 27 25.25 15.46 -23.55
CA VAL A 27 25.79 16.82 -23.36
C VAL A 27 27.29 16.75 -23.59
N ASP A 28 27.77 17.42 -24.61
CA ASP A 28 29.21 17.68 -24.77
C ASP A 28 29.63 18.70 -23.72
N MET A 29 30.43 18.26 -22.75
CA MET A 29 30.93 19.10 -21.65
C MET A 29 32.13 19.97 -22.07
N GLY A 30 32.46 20.02 -23.36
CA GLY A 30 33.69 20.63 -23.84
C GLY A 30 34.92 19.76 -23.48
N ASN A 31 36.01 19.91 -24.23
CA ASN A 31 37.24 19.11 -24.10
C ASN A 31 37.13 17.63 -24.49
N GLY A 32 36.20 17.29 -25.38
CA GLY A 32 36.03 15.90 -25.86
C GLY A 32 35.47 14.94 -24.81
N ARG A 33 34.84 15.45 -23.74
CA ARG A 33 34.12 14.63 -22.76
C ARG A 33 32.63 14.64 -23.06
N LEU A 34 32.14 13.52 -23.55
CA LEU A 34 30.71 13.21 -23.64
C LEU A 34 30.24 12.63 -22.30
N VAL A 35 29.31 13.28 -21.62
CA VAL A 35 28.58 12.69 -20.51
C VAL A 35 27.40 11.94 -21.09
N ILE A 36 27.53 10.63 -21.17
CA ILE A 36 26.43 9.73 -21.50
C ILE A 36 25.77 9.41 -20.15
N PRO A 37 24.50 9.78 -19.94
CA PRO A 37 23.80 9.37 -18.73
C PRO A 37 23.75 7.83 -18.72
N LEU A 38 24.37 7.22 -17.72
CA LEU A 38 24.51 5.75 -17.53
C LEU A 38 23.18 4.97 -17.46
N GLY A 39 22.05 5.63 -17.71
CA GLY A 39 20.72 5.01 -17.73
C GLY A 39 20.39 4.18 -18.97
N ASN A 40 21.20 4.24 -20.04
CA ASN A 40 20.81 3.70 -21.36
C ASN A 40 21.47 2.37 -21.76
N ILE A 41 22.14 1.68 -20.86
CA ILE A 41 22.69 0.32 -21.14
C ILE A 41 21.72 -0.78 -20.67
N VAL A 42 20.49 -0.44 -20.31
CA VAL A 42 19.51 -1.44 -19.93
C VAL A 42 18.78 -1.91 -21.19
N ASP A 43 18.82 -3.21 -21.43
CA ASP A 43 17.95 -3.86 -22.40
C ASP A 43 16.52 -3.28 -22.27
N PRO A 44 15.91 -2.77 -23.35
CA PRO A 44 14.59 -2.18 -23.30
C PRO A 44 13.54 -3.09 -22.64
N GLN A 45 13.65 -4.41 -22.80
CA GLN A 45 12.77 -5.38 -22.15
C GLN A 45 12.96 -5.41 -20.63
N ILE A 46 14.19 -5.35 -20.16
CA ILE A 46 14.51 -5.27 -18.72
C ILE A 46 14.01 -3.94 -18.16
N GLY A 47 14.21 -2.85 -18.90
CA GLY A 47 13.69 -1.53 -18.52
C GLY A 47 12.18 -1.53 -18.32
N ALA A 48 11.43 -2.12 -19.25
CA ALA A 48 9.97 -2.23 -19.17
C ALA A 48 9.51 -3.06 -17.96
N VAL A 49 10.22 -4.16 -17.65
CA VAL A 49 9.91 -5.02 -16.50
C VAL A 49 10.11 -4.26 -15.18
N VAL A 50 11.23 -3.55 -15.03
CA VAL A 50 11.54 -2.76 -13.82
C VAL A 50 10.55 -1.62 -13.67
N GLU A 51 10.16 -0.96 -14.77
CA GLU A 51 9.18 0.12 -14.72
C GLU A 51 7.79 -0.38 -14.33
N THR A 52 7.36 -1.54 -14.84
CA THR A 52 6.11 -2.18 -14.42
C THR A 52 6.13 -2.52 -12.92
N ALA A 53 7.26 -3.03 -12.42
CA ALA A 53 7.42 -3.29 -10.99
C ALA A 53 7.31 -2.01 -10.14
N ARG A 54 7.87 -0.89 -10.61
CA ARG A 54 7.76 0.42 -9.93
C ARG A 54 6.32 0.93 -9.91
N ARG A 55 5.60 0.83 -11.03
CA ARG A 55 4.19 1.21 -11.09
C ARG A 55 3.35 0.37 -10.15
N ASN A 56 3.54 -0.93 -10.13
CA ASN A 56 2.85 -1.83 -9.21
C ASN A 56 3.18 -1.49 -7.74
N GLY A 57 4.43 -1.16 -7.43
CA GLY A 57 4.83 -0.66 -6.12
C GLY A 57 4.08 0.62 -5.73
N GLY A 58 3.95 1.57 -6.66
CA GLY A 58 3.16 2.78 -6.46
C GLY A 58 1.69 2.47 -6.16
N LYS A 59 1.08 1.50 -6.87
CA LYS A 59 -0.29 1.04 -6.61
C LYS A 59 -0.42 0.42 -5.21
N ILE A 60 0.55 -0.38 -4.76
CA ILE A 60 0.58 -0.95 -3.40
C ILE A 60 0.60 0.17 -2.35
N LEU A 61 1.47 1.17 -2.50
CA LEU A 61 1.54 2.30 -1.57
C LEU A 61 0.21 3.03 -1.49
N TYR A 62 -0.39 3.35 -2.64
CA TYR A 62 -1.67 4.04 -2.70
C TYR A 62 -2.83 3.20 -2.12
N ALA A 63 -2.93 1.93 -2.49
CA ALA A 63 -3.97 1.03 -1.95
C ALA A 63 -3.82 0.84 -0.44
N THR A 64 -2.59 0.85 0.09
CA THR A 64 -2.36 0.81 1.55
C THR A 64 -2.90 2.07 2.24
N THR A 65 -2.77 3.25 1.63
CA THR A 65 -3.39 4.48 2.14
C THR A 65 -4.91 4.36 2.20
N SER A 66 -5.55 3.77 1.17
CA SER A 66 -6.99 3.52 1.18
C SER A 66 -7.42 2.56 2.28
N ILE A 67 -6.62 1.53 2.58
CA ILE A 67 -6.86 0.65 3.73
C ILE A 67 -6.72 1.41 5.04
N GLU A 68 -5.70 2.26 5.16
CA GLU A 68 -5.50 3.09 6.36
C GLU A 68 -6.71 3.99 6.62
N GLN A 69 -7.27 4.63 5.59
CA GLN A 69 -8.50 5.41 5.70
C GLN A 69 -9.69 4.55 6.17
N THR A 70 -9.80 3.30 5.71
CA THR A 70 -10.84 2.39 6.20
C THR A 70 -10.64 2.04 7.67
N LEU A 71 -9.39 1.83 8.11
CA LEU A 71 -9.09 1.63 9.54
C LEU A 71 -9.49 2.86 10.38
N GLU A 72 -9.18 4.07 9.89
CA GLU A 72 -9.56 5.34 10.52
C GLU A 72 -11.09 5.48 10.64
N ASN A 73 -11.83 5.15 9.58
CA ASN A 73 -13.29 5.17 9.58
C ASN A 73 -13.87 4.21 10.63
N ILE A 74 -13.35 3.00 10.74
CA ILE A 74 -13.76 2.03 11.77
C ILE A 74 -13.49 2.59 13.17
N LEU A 75 -12.32 3.17 13.41
CA LEU A 75 -11.96 3.80 14.70
C LEU A 75 -12.87 4.98 15.01
N LEU A 76 -13.07 5.86 14.03
CA LEU A 76 -13.92 7.04 14.17
C LEU A 76 -15.36 6.65 14.52
N ASN A 77 -15.93 5.69 13.79
CA ASN A 77 -17.28 5.19 14.03
C ASN A 77 -17.40 4.48 15.39
N TYR A 78 -16.39 3.73 15.80
CA TYR A 78 -16.39 3.01 17.08
C TYR A 78 -16.37 3.96 18.26
N PHE A 79 -15.49 4.97 18.26
CA PHE A 79 -15.30 5.86 19.41
C PHE A 79 -16.26 7.05 19.44
N MET A 80 -16.63 7.58 18.27
CA MET A 80 -17.45 8.79 18.16
C MET A 80 -18.90 8.50 17.76
N GLY A 81 -19.20 7.29 17.26
CA GLY A 81 -20.50 6.97 16.72
C GLY A 81 -20.80 7.71 15.41
N GLN A 82 -22.03 7.55 14.92
CA GLN A 82 -22.51 8.24 13.72
C GLN A 82 -23.33 9.53 14.07
N PHE A 83 -23.27 9.99 15.32
CA PHE A 83 -24.13 11.09 15.78
C PHE A 83 -23.63 12.45 15.31
N VAL A 84 -24.51 13.16 14.61
CA VAL A 84 -24.32 14.53 14.13
C VAL A 84 -24.15 15.54 15.28
N GLU A 85 -24.62 15.22 16.49
CA GLU A 85 -24.59 16.11 17.66
C GLU A 85 -23.20 16.47 18.18
N HIS A 86 -22.15 15.77 17.70
CA HIS A 86 -20.76 16.00 18.12
C HIS A 86 -19.79 16.13 16.93
N GLU A 87 -20.23 16.77 15.85
CA GLU A 87 -19.44 16.93 14.63
C GLU A 87 -18.06 17.55 14.91
N ASP A 88 -17.99 18.60 15.73
CA ASP A 88 -16.73 19.26 16.08
C ASP A 88 -15.74 18.32 16.77
N ARG A 89 -16.24 17.46 17.68
CA ARG A 89 -15.41 16.47 18.37
C ARG A 89 -14.93 15.37 17.42
N ARG A 90 -15.81 14.97 16.50
CA ARG A 90 -15.50 13.98 15.49
C ARG A 90 -14.41 14.47 14.56
N VAL A 91 -14.54 15.70 14.04
CA VAL A 91 -13.55 16.36 13.20
C VAL A 91 -12.21 16.53 13.93
N MET A 92 -12.25 16.98 15.19
CA MET A 92 -11.05 17.12 16.01
C MET A 92 -10.36 15.76 16.24
N PHE A 93 -11.09 14.70 16.55
CA PHE A 93 -10.53 13.36 16.74
C PHE A 93 -9.93 12.81 15.44
N GLU A 94 -10.60 13.03 14.32
CA GLU A 94 -10.09 12.63 13.00
C GLU A 94 -8.77 13.32 12.69
N HIS A 95 -8.71 14.66 12.75
CA HIS A 95 -7.52 15.42 12.37
C HIS A 95 -6.39 15.32 13.37
N GLU A 96 -6.68 15.49 14.67
CA GLU A 96 -5.63 15.61 15.69
C GLU A 96 -5.15 14.25 16.20
N VAL A 97 -5.95 13.18 16.02
CA VAL A 97 -5.59 11.85 16.52
C VAL A 97 -5.35 10.87 15.36
N LEU A 98 -6.36 10.65 14.51
CA LEU A 98 -6.29 9.60 13.50
C LEU A 98 -5.34 9.95 12.37
N GLN A 99 -5.40 11.18 11.84
CA GLN A 99 -4.57 11.62 10.73
C GLN A 99 -3.20 12.18 11.16
N SER A 100 -2.99 12.33 12.47
CA SER A 100 -1.72 12.82 12.99
C SER A 100 -0.63 11.75 13.03
N SER A 101 0.62 12.19 13.17
CA SER A 101 1.76 11.28 13.37
C SER A 101 1.71 10.52 14.71
N ALA A 102 0.83 10.92 15.63
CA ALA A 102 0.68 10.30 16.95
C ALA A 102 0.15 8.86 16.82
N LEU A 103 -0.72 8.58 15.84
CA LEU A 103 -1.30 7.26 15.62
C LEU A 103 -0.79 6.63 14.33
N SER A 104 0.29 5.86 14.43
CA SER A 104 0.87 5.16 13.28
C SER A 104 -0.08 4.11 12.68
N TYR A 105 0.10 3.75 11.41
CA TYR A 105 -0.62 2.65 10.75
C TYR A 105 -0.64 1.38 11.61
N ARG A 106 0.51 1.04 12.23
CA ARG A 106 0.60 -0.12 13.12
C ARG A 106 -0.37 0.00 14.30
N ALA A 107 -0.41 1.15 14.94
CA ALA A 107 -1.31 1.38 16.08
C ALA A 107 -2.78 1.33 15.66
N LYS A 108 -3.15 1.92 14.52
CA LYS A 108 -4.51 1.83 13.95
C LYS A 108 -4.90 0.38 13.70
N LYS A 109 -4.03 -0.40 13.05
CA LYS A 109 -4.25 -1.83 12.80
C LYS A 109 -4.47 -2.61 14.10
N GLU A 110 -3.66 -2.37 15.13
CA GLU A 110 -3.77 -3.05 16.42
C GLU A 110 -5.07 -2.70 17.13
N LEU A 111 -5.50 -1.43 17.09
CA LEU A 111 -6.77 -0.98 17.67
C LEU A 111 -7.97 -1.60 16.94
N VAL A 112 -8.01 -1.53 15.60
CA VAL A 112 -9.09 -2.15 14.81
C VAL A 112 -9.16 -3.66 15.05
N THR A 113 -8.01 -4.33 15.14
CA THR A 113 -7.96 -5.75 15.49
C THR A 113 -8.59 -6.03 16.85
N LYS A 114 -8.33 -5.19 17.86
CA LYS A 114 -8.96 -5.31 19.18
C LYS A 114 -10.47 -5.08 19.11
N ILE A 115 -10.92 -4.08 18.35
CA ILE A 115 -12.35 -3.82 18.14
C ILE A 115 -13.04 -5.02 17.50
N ILE A 116 -12.48 -5.56 16.39
CA ILE A 116 -13.00 -6.76 15.73
C ILE A 116 -13.15 -7.92 16.72
N ASN A 117 -12.16 -8.07 17.62
CA ASN A 117 -12.17 -9.14 18.61
C ASN A 117 -13.21 -8.91 19.71
N ASN A 118 -13.24 -7.73 20.30
CA ASN A 118 -14.09 -7.40 21.45
C ASN A 118 -15.57 -7.34 21.06
N GLU A 119 -15.84 -6.78 19.88
CA GLU A 119 -17.19 -6.68 19.35
C GLU A 119 -17.63 -7.92 18.55
N ALA A 120 -16.77 -8.92 18.41
CA ALA A 120 -17.06 -10.11 17.59
C ALA A 120 -17.62 -9.75 16.20
N LEU A 121 -16.94 -8.79 15.50
CA LEU A 121 -17.38 -8.30 14.18
C LEU A 121 -17.14 -9.32 13.08
N LEU A 122 -16.13 -10.16 13.25
CA LEU A 122 -15.78 -11.27 12.36
C LEU A 122 -15.54 -12.54 13.17
N GLU A 123 -15.87 -13.69 12.58
CA GLU A 123 -15.74 -14.97 13.25
C GLU A 123 -14.73 -15.89 12.58
N GLY A 124 -14.18 -16.84 13.35
CA GLY A 124 -13.36 -17.95 12.88
C GLY A 124 -12.21 -17.52 11.97
N LYS A 125 -12.14 -18.12 10.79
CA LYS A 125 -11.06 -17.89 9.81
C LYS A 125 -10.98 -16.45 9.30
N LYS A 126 -12.12 -15.75 9.19
CA LYS A 126 -12.18 -14.36 8.73
C LYS A 126 -11.37 -13.40 9.63
N LYS A 127 -11.46 -13.59 10.95
CA LYS A 127 -10.71 -12.82 11.94
C LYS A 127 -9.20 -13.01 11.78
N SER A 128 -8.75 -14.25 11.60
CA SER A 128 -7.33 -14.54 11.38
C SER A 128 -6.84 -14.02 10.02
N ALA A 129 -7.69 -14.11 8.99
CA ALA A 129 -7.38 -13.63 7.64
C ALA A 129 -7.16 -12.11 7.62
N VAL A 130 -8.06 -11.29 8.21
CA VAL A 130 -7.88 -9.83 8.23
C VAL A 130 -6.61 -9.41 8.95
N GLN A 131 -6.27 -10.07 10.06
CA GLN A 131 -5.04 -9.79 10.81
C GLN A 131 -3.78 -10.14 10.01
N GLY A 132 -3.79 -11.29 9.35
CA GLY A 132 -2.72 -11.74 8.46
C GLY A 132 -2.55 -10.80 7.28
N ASN A 133 -3.63 -10.49 6.57
CA ASN A 133 -3.63 -9.61 5.41
C ASN A 133 -3.09 -8.22 5.74
N LEU A 134 -3.57 -7.59 6.83
CA LEU A 134 -3.08 -6.28 7.27
C LEU A 134 -1.58 -6.28 7.61
N ARG A 135 -1.06 -7.38 8.16
CA ARG A 135 0.36 -7.53 8.42
C ARG A 135 1.16 -7.64 7.12
N THR A 136 0.73 -8.51 6.23
CA THR A 136 1.38 -8.75 4.93
C THR A 136 1.39 -7.48 4.06
N ILE A 137 0.27 -6.76 3.99
CA ILE A 137 0.16 -5.49 3.27
C ILE A 137 1.14 -4.46 3.84
N MET A 138 1.28 -4.37 5.16
CA MET A 138 2.24 -3.46 5.77
C MET A 138 3.70 -3.86 5.44
N GLU A 139 4.01 -5.15 5.38
CA GLU A 139 5.32 -5.63 4.95
C GLU A 139 5.61 -5.24 3.50
N TRP A 140 4.68 -5.43 2.59
CA TRP A 140 4.82 -5.01 1.20
C TRP A 140 4.96 -3.49 1.07
N ARG A 141 4.11 -2.72 1.76
CA ARG A 141 4.23 -1.26 1.80
C ARG A 141 5.63 -0.82 2.21
N ASN A 142 6.18 -1.41 3.25
CA ASN A 142 7.52 -1.08 3.73
C ASN A 142 8.61 -1.52 2.73
N ALA A 143 8.45 -2.69 2.10
CA ALA A 143 9.36 -3.14 1.06
C ALA A 143 9.40 -2.15 -0.12
N PHE A 144 8.25 -1.70 -0.62
CA PHE A 144 8.18 -0.77 -1.76
C PHE A 144 8.52 0.68 -1.39
N ALA A 145 8.27 1.11 -0.15
CA ALA A 145 8.64 2.46 0.32
C ALA A 145 10.16 2.61 0.51
N HIS A 146 10.86 1.56 0.94
CA HIS A 146 12.26 1.64 1.37
C HIS A 146 13.20 0.71 0.62
N GLY A 147 12.66 -0.19 -0.20
CA GLY A 147 13.44 -1.17 -0.95
C GLY A 147 13.97 -0.64 -2.27
N LYS A 148 14.89 -1.41 -2.84
CA LYS A 148 15.46 -1.16 -4.17
C LYS A 148 15.01 -2.27 -5.11
N ILE A 149 14.30 -1.90 -6.18
CA ILE A 149 13.93 -2.82 -7.25
C ILE A 149 15.16 -3.03 -8.12
N GLN A 150 15.50 -4.28 -8.37
CA GLN A 150 16.65 -4.73 -9.13
C GLN A 150 16.23 -5.83 -10.10
N HIS A 151 17.01 -6.01 -11.17
CA HIS A 151 16.86 -7.11 -12.11
C HIS A 151 18.18 -7.88 -12.20
N ASP A 152 18.08 -9.18 -12.17
CA ASP A 152 19.19 -10.12 -12.39
C ASP A 152 18.83 -11.04 -13.53
N THR A 153 19.77 -11.32 -14.42
CA THR A 153 19.55 -12.14 -15.62
C THR A 153 19.10 -13.57 -15.31
N LYS A 154 19.44 -14.10 -14.13
CA LYS A 154 19.08 -15.47 -13.69
C LYS A 154 17.85 -15.48 -12.77
N LYS A 155 17.70 -14.46 -11.91
CA LYS A 155 16.66 -14.39 -10.88
C LYS A 155 15.44 -13.58 -11.31
N GLY A 156 15.53 -12.82 -12.41
CA GLY A 156 14.48 -11.91 -12.82
C GLY A 156 14.41 -10.65 -11.98
N CYS A 157 13.23 -10.05 -11.90
CA CYS A 157 12.98 -8.83 -11.15
C CYS A 157 12.73 -9.16 -9.66
N PHE A 158 13.34 -8.41 -8.76
CA PHE A 158 13.16 -8.56 -7.33
C PHE A 158 13.31 -7.22 -6.59
N ILE A 159 12.75 -7.13 -5.40
CA ILE A 159 12.95 -6.02 -4.49
C ILE A 159 13.79 -6.47 -3.30
N ARG A 160 14.81 -5.67 -2.96
CA ARG A 160 15.64 -5.88 -1.77
C ARG A 160 15.39 -4.76 -0.78
N TYR A 161 15.09 -5.09 0.46
CA TYR A 161 14.81 -4.14 1.52
C TYR A 161 15.37 -4.63 2.86
N TYR A 162 15.42 -3.72 3.84
CA TYR A 162 15.89 -4.04 5.19
C TYR A 162 14.71 -4.03 6.18
N SER A 163 14.59 -5.12 6.95
CA SER A 163 13.61 -5.24 8.02
C SER A 163 14.18 -6.11 9.14
N GLY A 164 15.08 -5.50 9.96
CA GLY A 164 15.91 -6.24 10.91
C GLY A 164 17.07 -7.00 10.26
N GLU A 165 16.83 -7.53 9.08
CA GLU A 165 17.79 -8.19 8.19
C GLU A 165 17.52 -7.80 6.73
N THR A 166 18.47 -8.10 5.84
CA THR A 166 18.26 -7.91 4.40
C THR A 166 17.32 -8.98 3.86
N LYS A 167 16.17 -8.55 3.34
CA LYS A 167 15.15 -9.41 2.72
C LYS A 167 15.08 -9.17 1.23
N THR A 168 14.68 -10.21 0.51
CA THR A 168 14.48 -10.15 -0.95
C THR A 168 13.17 -10.80 -1.30
N ILE A 169 12.35 -10.13 -2.12
CA ILE A 169 11.10 -10.63 -2.68
C ILE A 169 11.25 -10.70 -4.19
N THR A 170 11.00 -11.86 -4.79
CA THR A 170 10.96 -12.02 -6.23
C THR A 170 9.63 -11.51 -6.76
N LEU A 171 9.67 -10.61 -7.75
CA LEU A 171 8.50 -9.95 -8.32
C LEU A 171 8.04 -10.68 -9.60
N ASN A 172 7.53 -11.89 -9.43
CA ASN A 172 6.97 -12.73 -10.49
C ASN A 172 5.44 -12.63 -10.53
N ASP A 173 4.81 -13.28 -11.50
CA ASP A 173 3.35 -13.19 -11.66
C ASP A 173 2.59 -13.81 -10.49
N SER A 174 3.09 -14.90 -9.88
CA SER A 174 2.46 -15.49 -8.70
C SER A 174 2.50 -14.57 -7.48
N TYR A 175 3.57 -13.77 -7.33
CA TYR A 175 3.63 -12.74 -6.30
C TYR A 175 2.57 -11.65 -6.52
N TRP A 176 2.39 -11.22 -7.77
CA TRP A 176 1.37 -10.22 -8.10
C TRP A 176 -0.06 -10.75 -7.92
N ASP A 177 -0.30 -12.03 -8.21
CA ASP A 177 -1.58 -12.70 -7.93
C ASP A 177 -1.87 -12.72 -6.42
N GLU A 178 -0.86 -13.03 -5.61
CA GLU A 178 -0.98 -13.00 -4.15
C GLU A 178 -1.29 -11.59 -3.63
N VAL A 179 -0.61 -10.58 -4.17
CA VAL A 179 -0.86 -9.17 -3.81
C VAL A 179 -2.31 -8.79 -4.10
N GLU A 180 -2.81 -9.03 -5.32
CA GLU A 180 -4.19 -8.70 -5.68
C GLU A 180 -5.20 -9.40 -4.79
N LYS A 181 -5.05 -10.70 -4.60
CA LYS A 181 -5.93 -11.51 -3.75
C LYS A 181 -5.96 -11.01 -2.31
N THR A 182 -4.79 -10.74 -1.74
CA THR A 182 -4.66 -10.29 -0.34
C THR A 182 -5.31 -8.92 -0.12
N PHE A 183 -5.10 -7.96 -1.04
CA PHE A 183 -5.75 -6.66 -0.97
C PHE A 183 -7.27 -6.76 -1.11
N GLN A 184 -7.75 -7.55 -2.08
CA GLN A 184 -9.17 -7.75 -2.30
C GLN A 184 -9.84 -8.34 -1.04
N GLU A 185 -9.31 -9.44 -0.52
CA GLU A 185 -9.83 -10.09 0.67
C GLU A 185 -9.78 -9.16 1.90
N CYS A 186 -8.70 -8.40 2.07
CA CYS A 186 -8.57 -7.46 3.18
C CYS A 186 -9.66 -6.39 3.15
N VAL A 187 -9.88 -5.77 1.99
CA VAL A 187 -10.90 -4.73 1.83
C VAL A 187 -12.31 -5.28 2.07
N GLU A 188 -12.62 -6.49 1.58
CA GLU A 188 -13.92 -7.13 1.80
C GLU A 188 -14.16 -7.39 3.28
N LEU A 189 -13.17 -7.91 4.00
CA LEU A 189 -13.26 -8.18 5.44
C LEU A 189 -13.38 -6.91 6.29
N LEU A 190 -12.67 -5.84 5.93
CA LEU A 190 -12.80 -4.56 6.60
C LEU A 190 -14.17 -3.94 6.37
N LYS A 191 -14.70 -3.96 5.15
CA LYS A 191 -16.08 -3.52 4.85
C LYS A 191 -17.14 -4.35 5.57
N GLU A 192 -16.92 -5.65 5.73
CA GLU A 192 -17.79 -6.50 6.53
C GLU A 192 -17.76 -6.09 8.00
N SER A 193 -16.55 -5.83 8.55
CA SER A 193 -16.39 -5.35 9.93
C SER A 193 -17.09 -4.03 10.18
N GLU A 194 -16.97 -3.08 9.26
CA GLU A 194 -17.63 -1.78 9.31
C GLU A 194 -19.15 -1.93 9.34
N ARG A 195 -19.72 -2.70 8.42
CA ARG A 195 -21.17 -3.00 8.38
C ARG A 195 -21.70 -3.67 9.65
N GLN A 196 -20.92 -4.60 10.25
CA GLN A 196 -21.32 -5.25 11.48
C GLN A 196 -21.26 -4.29 12.67
N LEU A 197 -20.28 -3.38 12.69
CA LEU A 197 -20.18 -2.33 13.70
C LEU A 197 -21.39 -1.39 13.66
N GLU A 198 -21.74 -0.91 12.47
CA GLU A 198 -22.91 -0.03 12.25
C GLU A 198 -24.20 -0.69 12.75
N LYS A 199 -24.45 -1.95 12.39
CA LYS A 199 -25.63 -2.69 12.86
C LYS A 199 -25.70 -2.76 14.39
N LYS A 200 -24.59 -2.99 15.06
CA LYS A 200 -24.54 -3.07 16.53
C LYS A 200 -24.78 -1.73 17.20
N GLN A 201 -24.38 -0.64 16.57
CA GLN A 201 -24.61 0.71 17.09
C GLN A 201 -26.08 1.16 16.94
N GLN A 202 -26.79 0.67 15.92
CA GLN A 202 -28.22 0.98 15.72
C GLN A 202 -29.14 0.24 16.70
N ILE A 203 -28.64 -0.82 17.35
CA ILE A 203 -29.44 -1.63 18.31
C ILE A 203 -29.28 -1.13 19.74
N LYS A 204 -28.29 -0.32 20.02
CA LYS A 204 -28.05 0.31 21.34
C LYS A 204 -28.76 1.65 21.46
#